data_d0b14460e528e65910b8db71e28a269c
#
_entry.id   d0b14460e528e65910b8db71e28a269c
#
_cell.length_a   1.000
_cell.length_b   1.000
_cell.length_c   1.000
_cell.angle_alpha   90.00
_cell.angle_beta   90.00
_cell.angle_gamma   90.00
#
_symmetry.space_group_name_H-M   'P 1'
#
loop_
_entity.id
_entity.type
_entity.pdbx_description
1 polymer ?
#
loop_
_entity_poly.entity_id
_entity_poly.type
_entity_poly.pdbx_seq_one_letter_code
_entity_poly.pdbx_strand_id
1 'polypeptide(L)'
;TLNALSPNLFNELRAHIDDIAAATDAVGCVILRGEGRSFSAGNDLKAIQAGEKPPSPHFQAETLDAIERLPQPVIAAVQGHCYTGALELAIACDLLVAADTAKFSDTHGKWGMSPTWGMSQRLPRRVGLLAAKEMMFSGRVIDGEEAVAMGLANKCVAENALLEET
;
A
#
# COMPACT_ATOMS: atom_id res chain seq x y z
N THR A 1 -8.88 -1.16 -14.57
CA THR A 1 -8.12 -2.09 -13.71
C THR A 1 -7.89 -1.54 -12.30
N LEU A 2 -8.05 -0.24 -12.03
CA LEU A 2 -7.83 0.39 -10.72
C LEU A 2 -6.44 0.02 -10.11
N ASN A 3 -5.39 0.04 -10.94
CA ASN A 3 -4.01 -0.24 -10.52
C ASN A 3 -3.88 -1.56 -9.74
N ALA A 4 -4.56 -2.62 -10.21
CA ALA A 4 -4.47 -3.93 -9.59
C ALA A 4 -3.00 -4.44 -9.64
N LEU A 5 -2.55 -4.99 -8.52
CA LEU A 5 -1.16 -5.40 -8.31
C LEU A 5 -0.92 -6.76 -8.95
N SER A 6 -0.51 -6.77 -10.23
CA SER A 6 -0.12 -7.99 -10.94
C SER A 6 1.33 -8.39 -10.62
N PRO A 7 1.73 -9.66 -10.87
CA PRO A 7 3.12 -10.08 -10.79
C PRO A 7 4.05 -9.22 -11.65
N ASN A 8 3.61 -8.83 -12.86
CA ASN A 8 4.40 -7.96 -13.74
C ASN A 8 4.59 -6.55 -13.18
N LEU A 9 3.53 -5.96 -12.59
CA LEU A 9 3.65 -4.66 -11.92
C LEU A 9 4.66 -4.73 -10.77
N PHE A 10 4.67 -5.82 -10.00
CA PHE A 10 5.68 -6.01 -8.96
C PHE A 10 7.11 -6.12 -9.48
N ASN A 11 7.32 -6.70 -10.66
CA ASN A 11 8.64 -6.72 -11.30
C ASN A 11 9.11 -5.30 -11.64
N GLU A 12 8.22 -4.47 -12.20
CA GLU A 12 8.52 -3.07 -12.52
C GLU A 12 8.76 -2.25 -11.25
N LEU A 13 7.88 -2.39 -10.25
CA LEU A 13 8.04 -1.72 -8.95
C LEU A 13 9.38 -2.06 -8.31
N ARG A 14 9.77 -3.35 -8.30
CA ARG A 14 11.05 -3.79 -7.74
C ARG A 14 12.23 -3.18 -8.48
N ALA A 15 12.21 -3.14 -9.81
CA ALA A 15 13.26 -2.51 -10.60
C ALA A 15 13.43 -1.02 -10.24
N HIS A 16 12.33 -0.28 -10.12
CA HIS A 16 12.38 1.12 -9.71
C HIS A 16 12.90 1.30 -8.28
N ILE A 17 12.53 0.42 -7.34
CA ILE A 17 13.06 0.46 -5.98
C ILE A 17 14.58 0.25 -5.98
N ASP A 18 15.07 -0.72 -6.75
CA ASP A 18 16.50 -1.02 -6.84
C ASP A 18 17.27 0.15 -7.46
N ASP A 19 16.72 0.82 -8.51
CA ASP A 19 17.29 2.02 -9.12
C ASP A 19 17.32 3.21 -8.12
N ILE A 20 16.24 3.42 -7.37
CA ILE A 20 16.16 4.48 -6.34
C ILE A 20 17.16 4.21 -5.22
N ALA A 21 17.28 2.98 -4.77
CA ALA A 21 18.25 2.61 -3.74
C ALA A 21 19.70 2.91 -4.15
N ALA A 22 20.01 2.83 -5.46
CA ALA A 22 21.32 3.16 -6.00
C ALA A 22 21.54 4.67 -6.21
N ALA A 23 20.47 5.48 -6.15
CA ALA A 23 20.50 6.92 -6.49
C ALA A 23 20.42 7.82 -5.24
N THR A 24 21.07 7.48 -4.15
CA THR A 24 20.99 8.17 -2.84
C THR A 24 21.36 9.66 -2.89
N ASP A 25 22.29 10.04 -3.77
CA ASP A 25 22.72 11.43 -3.90
C ASP A 25 21.79 12.27 -4.81
N ALA A 26 20.91 11.62 -5.58
CA ALA A 26 20.04 12.27 -6.55
C ALA A 26 18.56 12.29 -6.11
N VAL A 27 18.13 11.35 -5.27
CA VAL A 27 16.74 11.20 -4.82
C VAL A 27 16.65 11.44 -3.32
N GLY A 28 16.00 12.53 -2.92
CA GLY A 28 15.84 12.88 -1.50
C GLY A 28 14.60 12.28 -0.84
N CYS A 29 13.54 12.00 -1.61
CA CYS A 29 12.27 11.43 -1.14
C CYS A 29 11.56 10.72 -2.29
N VAL A 30 10.73 9.75 -1.97
CA VAL A 30 9.92 8.99 -2.93
C VAL A 30 8.45 9.15 -2.62
N ILE A 31 7.64 9.47 -3.63
CA ILE A 31 6.18 9.46 -3.52
C ILE A 31 5.64 8.27 -4.31
N LEU A 32 4.98 7.35 -3.61
CA LEU A 32 4.25 6.24 -4.22
C LEU A 32 2.78 6.60 -4.35
N ARG A 33 2.27 6.66 -5.59
CA ARG A 33 0.88 7.01 -5.88
C ARG A 33 0.23 6.06 -6.88
N GLY A 34 -1.10 5.99 -6.86
CA GLY A 34 -1.87 5.34 -7.92
C GLY A 34 -2.28 6.34 -9.01
N GLU A 35 -2.24 5.94 -10.28
CA GLU A 35 -2.76 6.77 -11.36
C GLU A 35 -4.28 6.67 -11.46
N GLY A 36 -4.94 7.81 -11.73
CA GLY A 36 -6.40 7.90 -11.86
C GLY A 36 -7.13 7.91 -10.51
N ARG A 37 -8.32 7.30 -10.45
CA ARG A 37 -9.29 7.46 -9.37
C ARG A 37 -9.04 6.62 -8.11
N SER A 38 -8.01 5.81 -8.06
CA SER A 38 -7.72 4.94 -6.91
C SER A 38 -6.24 4.67 -6.80
N PHE A 39 -5.76 4.52 -5.59
CA PHE A 39 -4.41 4.05 -5.32
C PHE A 39 -4.21 2.65 -5.90
N SER A 40 -4.92 1.66 -5.38
CA SER A 40 -4.97 0.31 -5.94
C SER A 40 -6.13 -0.50 -5.34
N ALA A 41 -6.72 -1.37 -6.14
CA ALA A 41 -7.76 -2.30 -5.69
C ALA A 41 -7.21 -3.58 -5.04
N GLY A 42 -5.89 -3.70 -4.89
CA GLY A 42 -5.22 -4.88 -4.37
C GLY A 42 -4.76 -5.85 -5.45
N ASN A 43 -4.58 -7.12 -5.09
CA ASN A 43 -3.97 -8.14 -5.95
C ASN A 43 -4.77 -8.38 -7.25
N ASP A 44 -4.08 -8.52 -8.38
CA ASP A 44 -4.72 -8.81 -9.68
C ASP A 44 -5.02 -10.30 -9.83
N LEU A 45 -6.21 -10.69 -9.36
CA LEU A 45 -6.67 -12.07 -9.46
C LEU A 45 -6.82 -12.55 -10.91
N LYS A 46 -7.07 -11.65 -11.87
CA LYS A 46 -7.19 -12.01 -13.29
C LYS A 46 -5.82 -12.35 -13.89
N ALA A 47 -4.79 -11.57 -13.57
CA ALA A 47 -3.43 -11.85 -13.99
C ALA A 47 -2.95 -13.21 -13.45
N ILE A 48 -3.23 -13.48 -12.17
CA ILE A 48 -2.90 -14.76 -11.54
C ILE A 48 -3.66 -15.92 -12.22
N GLN A 49 -4.95 -15.78 -12.48
CA GLN A 49 -5.75 -16.77 -13.20
C GLN A 49 -5.26 -16.99 -14.64
N ALA A 50 -4.73 -15.94 -15.28
CA ALA A 50 -4.11 -16.02 -16.61
C ALA A 50 -2.73 -16.71 -16.59
N GLY A 51 -2.23 -17.10 -15.42
CA GLY A 51 -0.96 -17.84 -15.27
C GLY A 51 0.26 -16.96 -15.03
N GLU A 52 0.09 -15.64 -14.82
CA GLU A 52 1.20 -14.80 -14.38
C GLU A 52 1.68 -15.27 -13.01
N LYS A 53 3.00 -15.37 -12.88
CA LYS A 53 3.65 -15.78 -11.63
C LYS A 53 4.77 -14.81 -11.26
N PRO A 54 4.95 -14.54 -9.96
CA PRO A 54 6.13 -13.81 -9.51
C PRO A 54 7.40 -14.66 -9.68
N PRO A 55 8.58 -14.05 -9.71
CA PRO A 55 9.86 -14.75 -9.78
C PRO A 55 10.11 -15.76 -8.66
N SER A 56 9.59 -15.48 -7.46
CA SER A 56 9.66 -16.36 -6.29
C SER A 56 8.35 -16.31 -5.49
N PRO A 57 8.05 -17.28 -4.62
CA PRO A 57 6.85 -17.29 -3.79
C PRO A 57 6.73 -16.10 -2.82
N HIS A 58 7.86 -15.47 -2.47
CA HIS A 58 7.93 -14.36 -1.51
C HIS A 58 8.27 -13.01 -2.16
N PHE A 59 8.34 -12.96 -3.49
CA PHE A 59 8.82 -11.79 -4.23
C PHE A 59 8.06 -10.51 -3.90
N GLN A 60 6.74 -10.57 -3.75
CA GLN A 60 5.94 -9.40 -3.39
C GLN A 60 6.27 -8.91 -1.96
N ALA A 61 6.35 -9.83 -1.00
CA ALA A 61 6.73 -9.48 0.37
C ALA A 61 8.15 -8.90 0.42
N GLU A 62 9.10 -9.52 -0.28
CA GLU A 62 10.47 -9.04 -0.40
C GLU A 62 10.57 -7.67 -1.08
N THR A 63 9.66 -7.37 -2.02
CA THR A 63 9.56 -6.06 -2.67
C THR A 63 9.06 -5.00 -1.68
N LEU A 64 8.05 -5.30 -0.88
CA LEU A 64 7.58 -4.39 0.17
C LEU A 64 8.65 -4.16 1.25
N ASP A 65 9.37 -5.22 1.63
CA ASP A 65 10.51 -5.10 2.54
C ASP A 65 11.64 -4.23 1.94
N ALA A 66 11.82 -4.25 0.62
CA ALA A 66 12.79 -3.40 -0.05
C ALA A 66 12.38 -1.91 -0.02
N ILE A 67 11.07 -1.60 -0.12
CA ILE A 67 10.56 -0.23 0.10
C ILE A 67 10.93 0.26 1.51
N GLU A 68 10.63 -0.56 2.53
CA GLU A 68 10.87 -0.23 3.95
C GLU A 68 12.37 -0.04 4.28
N ARG A 69 13.26 -0.60 3.44
CA ARG A 69 14.73 -0.49 3.60
C ARG A 69 15.36 0.62 2.76
N LEU A 70 14.59 1.33 1.95
CA LEU A 70 15.14 2.46 1.21
C LEU A 70 15.75 3.48 2.18
N PRO A 71 16.92 4.04 1.86
CA PRO A 71 17.51 5.11 2.68
C PRO A 71 16.74 6.43 2.54
N GLN A 72 15.97 6.61 1.47
CA GLN A 72 15.11 7.76 1.24
C GLN A 72 13.75 7.55 1.92
N PRO A 73 13.15 8.57 2.53
CA PRO A 73 11.76 8.50 2.97
C PRO A 73 10.81 8.18 1.82
N VAL A 74 9.87 7.28 2.07
CA VAL A 74 8.83 6.90 1.10
C VAL A 74 7.47 7.31 1.64
N ILE A 75 6.71 8.07 0.87
CA ILE A 75 5.38 8.57 1.23
C ILE A 75 4.34 7.94 0.30
N ALA A 76 3.34 7.27 0.85
CA ALA A 76 2.19 6.82 0.08
C ALA A 76 1.16 7.95 -0.04
N ALA A 77 0.85 8.38 -1.27
CA ALA A 77 -0.25 9.30 -1.58
C ALA A 77 -1.47 8.51 -2.03
N VAL A 78 -2.50 8.42 -1.19
CA VAL A 78 -3.61 7.48 -1.35
C VAL A 78 -4.92 8.19 -1.62
N GLN A 79 -5.50 7.94 -2.81
CA GLN A 79 -6.86 8.33 -3.17
C GLN A 79 -7.71 7.10 -3.52
N GLY A 80 -9.03 7.21 -3.36
CA GLY A 80 -9.97 6.14 -3.70
C GLY A 80 -9.64 4.82 -2.99
N HIS A 81 -9.70 3.70 -3.70
CA HIS A 81 -9.52 2.38 -3.08
C HIS A 81 -8.05 2.07 -2.75
N CYS A 82 -7.84 1.61 -1.52
CA CYS A 82 -6.58 1.06 -1.01
C CYS A 82 -6.90 -0.21 -0.19
N TYR A 83 -7.10 -1.33 -0.88
CA TYR A 83 -7.65 -2.54 -0.27
C TYR A 83 -6.64 -3.69 -0.26
N THR A 84 -6.63 -4.44 0.82
CA THR A 84 -5.94 -5.74 0.95
C THR A 84 -4.44 -5.61 0.62
N GLY A 85 -3.93 -6.17 -0.46
CA GLY A 85 -2.53 -6.02 -0.88
C GLY A 85 -2.11 -4.58 -1.17
N ALA A 86 -3.04 -3.70 -1.60
CA ALA A 86 -2.76 -2.28 -1.75
C ALA A 86 -2.53 -1.60 -0.39
N LEU A 87 -3.26 -2.01 0.64
CA LEU A 87 -3.02 -1.54 2.00
C LEU A 87 -1.68 -2.05 2.52
N GLU A 88 -1.31 -3.32 2.23
CA GLU A 88 0.02 -3.84 2.56
C GLU A 88 1.14 -3.00 1.91
N LEU A 89 0.96 -2.62 0.64
CA LEU A 89 1.89 -1.75 -0.07
C LEU A 89 1.97 -0.35 0.55
N ALA A 90 0.83 0.28 0.84
CA ALA A 90 0.78 1.63 1.42
C ALA A 90 1.42 1.69 2.81
N ILE A 91 1.20 0.66 3.66
CA ILE A 91 1.79 0.62 5.01
C ILE A 91 3.26 0.16 5.04
N ALA A 92 3.82 -0.27 3.91
CA ALA A 92 5.26 -0.47 3.77
C ALA A 92 6.02 0.84 3.55
N CYS A 93 5.34 1.93 3.17
CA CYS A 93 5.92 3.27 3.11
C CYS A 93 6.06 3.87 4.52
N ASP A 94 6.97 4.84 4.70
CA ASP A 94 7.21 5.50 6.00
C ASP A 94 6.01 6.34 6.43
N LEU A 95 5.47 7.14 5.51
CA LEU A 95 4.34 8.04 5.74
C LEU A 95 3.19 7.72 4.78
N LEU A 96 1.98 8.13 5.18
CA LEU A 96 0.79 8.00 4.36
C LEU A 96 -0.04 9.28 4.42
N VAL A 97 -0.25 9.91 3.28
CA VAL A 97 -1.20 11.02 3.11
C VAL A 97 -2.43 10.48 2.40
N ALA A 98 -3.60 10.66 3.01
CA ALA A 98 -4.87 10.22 2.47
C ALA A 98 -5.62 11.38 1.81
N ALA A 99 -6.24 11.13 0.67
CA ALA A 99 -7.28 12.01 0.16
C ALA A 99 -8.59 11.81 0.96
N ASP A 100 -9.47 12.81 0.96
CA ASP A 100 -10.83 12.72 1.51
C ASP A 100 -11.68 11.64 0.84
N THR A 101 -11.34 11.27 -0.40
CA THR A 101 -11.94 10.17 -1.15
C THR A 101 -11.35 8.80 -0.81
N ALA A 102 -10.26 8.74 -0.05
CA ALA A 102 -9.57 7.49 0.24
C ALA A 102 -10.44 6.52 1.05
N LYS A 103 -10.35 5.23 0.70
CA LYS A 103 -11.05 4.13 1.37
C LYS A 103 -10.05 3.00 1.61
N PHE A 104 -9.89 2.62 2.87
CA PHE A 104 -8.98 1.56 3.30
C PHE A 104 -9.75 0.37 3.83
N SER A 105 -9.32 -0.83 3.51
CA SER A 105 -9.88 -2.06 4.09
C SER A 105 -8.90 -3.22 3.96
N ASP A 106 -8.84 -4.05 4.98
CA ASP A 106 -8.27 -5.39 4.84
C ASP A 106 -9.37 -6.42 4.58
N THR A 107 -9.51 -6.86 3.35
CA THR A 107 -10.55 -7.80 2.95
C THR A 107 -10.08 -9.26 2.89
N HIS A 108 -8.85 -9.59 3.32
CA HIS A 108 -8.35 -10.98 3.27
C HIS A 108 -9.32 -11.96 3.93
N GLY A 109 -9.81 -11.65 5.14
CA GLY A 109 -10.74 -12.49 5.87
C GLY A 109 -12.07 -12.75 5.14
N LYS A 110 -12.55 -11.79 4.34
CA LYS A 110 -13.77 -11.96 3.52
C LYS A 110 -13.61 -13.01 2.41
N TRP A 111 -12.37 -13.26 1.99
CA TRP A 111 -12.03 -14.22 0.95
C TRP A 111 -11.42 -15.52 1.50
N GLY A 112 -11.40 -15.68 2.83
CA GLY A 112 -10.77 -16.83 3.47
C GLY A 112 -9.26 -16.90 3.25
N MET A 113 -8.61 -15.76 3.01
CA MET A 113 -7.17 -15.64 2.80
C MET A 113 -6.48 -15.08 4.03
N SER A 114 -5.19 -15.36 4.15
CA SER A 114 -4.29 -14.68 5.10
C SER A 114 -3.42 -13.68 4.37
N PRO A 115 -3.13 -12.51 4.97
CA PRO A 115 -2.17 -11.57 4.41
C PRO A 115 -0.76 -12.16 4.43
N THR A 116 -0.04 -12.02 3.32
CA THR A 116 1.29 -12.61 3.15
C THR A 116 2.38 -11.59 2.85
N TRP A 117 2.03 -10.31 2.68
CA TRP A 117 2.98 -9.25 2.35
C TRP A 117 3.29 -8.32 3.53
N GLY A 118 2.91 -8.71 4.75
CA GLY A 118 3.33 -8.04 5.99
C GLY A 118 2.23 -7.29 6.76
N MET A 119 0.94 -7.38 6.35
CA MET A 119 -0.19 -6.74 7.06
C MET A 119 -0.17 -7.02 8.57
N SER A 120 -0.05 -8.29 8.95
CA SER A 120 -0.09 -8.72 10.36
C SER A 120 1.06 -8.18 11.20
N GLN A 121 2.10 -7.66 10.57
CA GLN A 121 3.26 -7.07 11.25
C GLN A 121 3.22 -5.54 11.22
N ARG A 122 2.92 -4.94 10.04
CA ARG A 122 2.97 -3.49 9.86
C ARG A 122 1.73 -2.79 10.40
N LEU A 123 0.53 -3.32 10.15
CA LEU A 123 -0.71 -2.67 10.57
C LEU A 123 -0.79 -2.49 12.11
N PRO A 124 -0.51 -3.51 12.96
CA PRO A 124 -0.54 -3.32 14.40
C PRO A 124 0.48 -2.31 14.94
N ARG A 125 1.61 -2.13 14.24
CA ARG A 125 2.62 -1.14 14.62
C ARG A 125 2.16 0.29 14.33
N ARG A 126 1.28 0.48 13.34
CA ARG A 126 0.72 1.79 12.99
C ARG A 126 -0.49 2.16 13.86
N VAL A 127 -1.49 1.29 13.89
CA VAL A 127 -2.82 1.62 14.49
C VAL A 127 -3.03 0.99 15.88
N GLY A 128 -2.06 0.26 16.38
CA GLY A 128 -2.20 -0.54 17.61
C GLY A 128 -2.94 -1.87 17.37
N LEU A 129 -2.76 -2.79 18.30
CA LEU A 129 -3.20 -4.19 18.14
C LEU A 129 -4.72 -4.33 18.00
N LEU A 130 -5.50 -3.56 18.78
CA LEU A 130 -6.96 -3.70 18.80
C LEU A 130 -7.59 -3.20 17.50
N ALA A 131 -7.19 -2.02 17.02
CA ALA A 131 -7.67 -1.47 15.78
C ALA A 131 -7.24 -2.32 14.56
N ALA A 132 -6.00 -2.85 14.56
CA ALA A 132 -5.54 -3.76 13.53
C ALA A 132 -6.39 -5.05 13.48
N LYS A 133 -6.69 -5.67 14.63
CA LYS A 133 -7.57 -6.85 14.70
C LYS A 133 -8.99 -6.52 14.21
N GLU A 134 -9.53 -5.37 14.59
CA GLU A 134 -10.83 -4.93 14.10
C GLU A 134 -10.85 -4.83 12.58
N MET A 135 -9.88 -4.14 11.97
CA MET A 135 -9.78 -4.02 10.52
C MET A 135 -9.63 -5.37 9.83
N MET A 136 -8.71 -6.22 10.33
CA MET A 136 -8.41 -7.52 9.71
C MET A 136 -9.57 -8.52 9.85
N PHE A 137 -10.27 -8.54 10.96
CA PHE A 137 -11.34 -9.52 11.21
C PHE A 137 -12.67 -9.09 10.59
N SER A 138 -13.01 -7.80 10.66
CA SER A 138 -14.26 -7.29 10.10
C SER A 138 -14.19 -7.01 8.60
N GLY A 139 -13.01 -6.67 8.10
CA GLY A 139 -12.82 -6.17 6.74
C GLY A 139 -13.67 -4.92 6.46
N ARG A 140 -13.99 -4.13 7.48
CA ARG A 140 -14.74 -2.89 7.30
C ARG A 140 -13.93 -1.87 6.51
N VAL A 141 -14.62 -0.97 5.86
CA VAL A 141 -13.99 0.15 5.16
C VAL A 141 -13.89 1.33 6.13
N ILE A 142 -12.73 1.96 6.17
CA ILE A 142 -12.49 3.24 6.83
C ILE A 142 -12.17 4.31 5.79
N ASP A 143 -12.49 5.56 6.06
CA ASP A 143 -12.15 6.70 5.20
C ASP A 143 -10.84 7.38 5.62
N GLY A 144 -10.47 8.46 4.91
CA GLY A 144 -9.23 9.18 5.14
C GLY A 144 -9.16 9.84 6.52
N GLU A 145 -10.26 10.41 7.00
CA GLU A 145 -10.32 11.06 8.33
C GLU A 145 -10.20 10.03 9.44
N GLU A 146 -10.92 8.93 9.33
CA GLU A 146 -10.82 7.82 10.29
C GLU A 146 -9.42 7.20 10.28
N ALA A 147 -8.79 7.08 9.10
CA ALA A 147 -7.42 6.60 8.97
C ALA A 147 -6.42 7.48 9.74
N VAL A 148 -6.61 8.81 9.73
CA VAL A 148 -5.80 9.73 10.54
C VAL A 148 -6.10 9.54 12.03
N ALA A 149 -7.37 9.48 12.42
CA ALA A 149 -7.77 9.32 13.82
C ALA A 149 -7.24 8.01 14.44
N MET A 150 -7.09 6.95 13.62
CA MET A 150 -6.53 5.66 14.04
C MET A 150 -5.00 5.60 14.01
N GLY A 151 -4.33 6.59 13.43
CA GLY A 151 -2.87 6.57 13.21
C GLY A 151 -2.42 5.74 12.02
N LEU A 152 -3.32 5.37 11.11
CA LEU A 152 -2.99 4.71 9.85
C LEU A 152 -2.40 5.70 8.84
N ALA A 153 -2.99 6.90 8.73
CA ALA A 153 -2.52 8.00 7.91
C ALA A 153 -2.00 9.16 8.75
N ASN A 154 -1.02 9.88 8.22
CA ASN A 154 -0.44 11.06 8.85
C ASN A 154 -1.31 12.30 8.66
N LYS A 155 -2.01 12.39 7.51
CA LYS A 155 -2.79 13.55 7.10
C LYS A 155 -3.93 13.11 6.19
N CYS A 156 -5.07 13.82 6.27
CA CYS A 156 -6.16 13.72 5.29
C CYS A 156 -6.36 15.08 4.64
N VAL A 157 -6.42 15.12 3.31
CA VAL A 157 -6.51 16.36 2.52
C VAL A 157 -7.54 16.20 1.40
N ALA A 158 -7.98 17.32 0.80
CA ALA A 158 -8.80 17.26 -0.40
C ALA A 158 -8.07 16.53 -1.54
N GLU A 159 -8.77 15.70 -2.33
CA GLU A 159 -8.14 14.88 -3.39
C GLU A 159 -7.33 15.72 -4.38
N ASN A 160 -7.84 16.90 -4.75
CA ASN A 160 -7.17 17.80 -5.68
C ASN A 160 -5.88 18.43 -5.12
N ALA A 161 -5.68 18.42 -3.81
CA ALA A 161 -4.46 18.89 -3.15
C ALA A 161 -3.50 17.75 -2.77
N LEU A 162 -3.89 16.48 -2.98
CA LEU A 162 -3.15 15.32 -2.47
C LEU A 162 -1.66 15.36 -2.83
N LEU A 163 -1.32 15.59 -4.08
CA LEU A 163 0.08 15.56 -4.53
C LEU A 163 0.89 16.76 -4.02
N GLU A 164 0.27 17.95 -3.94
CA GLU A 164 0.92 19.16 -3.44
C GLU A 164 1.21 19.06 -1.93
N GLU A 165 0.33 18.37 -1.20
CA GLU A 165 0.40 18.22 0.25
C GLU A 165 1.19 16.97 0.71
N THR A 166 1.61 16.12 -0.26
CA THR A 166 2.45 14.96 -0.03
C THR A 166 3.92 15.30 -0.23
#